data_31ae5dd806702de39c0806f101963369
#
_entry.id   31ae5dd806702de39c0806f101963369
#
_cell.length_a   1.000
_cell.length_b   1.000
_cell.length_c   1.000
_cell.angle_alpha   90.00
_cell.angle_beta   90.00
_cell.angle_gamma   90.00
#
_symmetry.space_group_name_H-M   'P 1'
#
loop_
_entity.id
_entity.type
_entity.pdbx_description
1 polymer ?
#
loop_
_entity_poly.entity_id
_entity_poly.type
_entity_poly.pdbx_seq_one_letter_code
_entity_poly.pdbx_strand_id
1 'polypeptide(L)'
;MRNSARKELQNHSTKSRLHNLEKSFADLVGAGKKDEAAAALRLLSSAFDKAVKTGVVNRPMANRKKSRLSLRLNAVKPAKPAA
;
A
#
# COMPACT_ATOMS: atom_id res chain seq x y z
N MET A 1 18.76 -16.91 17.81
CA MET A 1 19.57 -15.69 17.84
C MET A 1 18.70 -14.47 18.03
N ARG A 2 19.13 -13.59 18.91
CA ARG A 2 18.32 -12.43 19.29
C ARG A 2 17.95 -11.51 18.13
N ASN A 3 18.88 -11.30 17.21
CA ASN A 3 18.64 -10.41 16.07
C ASN A 3 17.59 -10.96 15.13
N SER A 4 17.52 -12.27 14.97
CA SER A 4 16.51 -12.91 14.10
C SER A 4 15.11 -12.71 14.64
N ALA A 5 14.94 -12.87 15.96
CA ALA A 5 13.64 -12.70 16.61
C ALA A 5 13.13 -11.26 16.45
N ARG A 6 14.01 -10.27 16.62
CA ARG A 6 13.62 -8.87 16.44
C ARG A 6 13.22 -8.55 15.02
N LYS A 7 13.98 -9.09 14.05
CA LYS A 7 13.65 -8.88 12.63
C LYS A 7 12.31 -9.50 12.29
N GLU A 8 12.02 -10.68 12.81
CA GLU A 8 10.74 -11.34 12.57
C GLU A 8 9.58 -10.51 13.10
N LEU A 9 9.71 -9.97 14.31
CA LEU A 9 8.69 -9.12 14.90
C LEU A 9 8.48 -7.85 14.09
N GLN A 10 9.57 -7.20 13.68
CA GLN A 10 9.48 -6.00 12.85
C GLN A 10 8.88 -6.31 11.49
N ASN A 11 9.28 -7.42 10.87
CA ASN A 11 8.75 -7.82 9.58
C ASN A 11 7.25 -8.08 9.65
N HIS A 12 6.82 -8.79 10.68
CA HIS A 12 5.41 -9.08 10.89
C HIS A 12 4.60 -7.79 11.07
N SER A 13 5.09 -6.89 11.90
CA SER A 13 4.44 -5.61 12.15
C SER A 13 4.35 -4.78 10.87
N THR A 14 5.44 -4.72 10.11
CA THR A 14 5.48 -3.97 8.84
C THR A 14 4.52 -4.57 7.82
N LYS A 15 4.50 -5.90 7.70
CA LYS A 15 3.59 -6.58 6.78
C LYS A 15 2.14 -6.33 7.15
N SER A 16 1.81 -6.36 8.44
CA SER A 16 0.47 -6.08 8.91
C SER A 16 0.04 -4.66 8.57
N ARG A 17 0.95 -3.70 8.76
CA ARG A 17 0.70 -2.31 8.41
C ARG A 17 0.45 -2.14 6.92
N LEU A 18 1.28 -2.77 6.09
CA LEU A 18 1.10 -2.72 4.65
C LEU A 18 -0.23 -3.32 4.24
N HIS A 19 -0.59 -4.45 4.82
CA HIS A 19 -1.86 -5.10 4.55
C HIS A 19 -3.05 -4.21 4.92
N ASN A 20 -2.99 -3.58 6.08
CA ASN A 20 -4.04 -2.67 6.53
C ASN A 20 -4.16 -1.45 5.61
N LEU A 21 -3.05 -0.90 5.17
CA LEU A 21 -3.04 0.21 4.24
C LEU A 21 -3.63 -0.18 2.88
N GLU A 22 -3.28 -1.37 2.40
CA GLU A 22 -3.84 -1.90 1.15
C GLU A 22 -5.35 -2.08 1.27
N LYS A 23 -5.80 -2.60 2.39
CA LYS A 23 -7.22 -2.81 2.65
C LYS A 23 -7.97 -1.49 2.68
N SER A 24 -7.42 -0.49 3.36
CA SER A 24 -8.00 0.85 3.39
C SER A 24 -8.11 1.44 1.99
N PHE A 25 -7.04 1.30 1.21
CA PHE A 25 -7.03 1.75 -0.17
C PHE A 25 -8.13 1.06 -0.99
N ALA A 26 -8.23 -0.25 -0.86
CA ALA A 26 -9.23 -1.03 -1.57
C ALA A 26 -10.65 -0.60 -1.19
N ASP A 27 -10.88 -0.32 0.08
CA ASP A 27 -12.19 0.16 0.55
C ASP A 27 -12.52 1.52 -0.06
N LEU A 28 -11.56 2.42 -0.12
CA LEU A 28 -11.75 3.73 -0.73
C LEU A 28 -12.01 3.63 -2.22
N VAL A 29 -11.29 2.75 -2.89
CA VAL A 29 -11.50 2.47 -4.32
C VAL A 29 -12.89 1.91 -4.54
N GLY A 30 -13.30 0.97 -3.72
CA GLY A 30 -14.63 0.37 -3.80
C GLY A 30 -15.74 1.36 -3.54
N ALA A 31 -15.49 2.36 -2.69
CA ALA A 31 -16.45 3.42 -2.39
C ALA A 31 -16.46 4.54 -3.44
N GLY A 32 -15.55 4.50 -4.40
CA GLY A 32 -15.44 5.52 -5.42
C GLY A 32 -14.81 6.82 -4.96
N LYS A 33 -14.14 6.81 -3.82
CA LYS A 33 -13.50 8.00 -3.25
C LYS A 33 -12.09 8.14 -3.80
N LYS A 34 -12.00 8.65 -5.01
CA LYS A 34 -10.72 8.75 -5.71
C LYS A 34 -9.70 9.62 -4.99
N ASP A 35 -10.11 10.77 -4.46
CA ASP A 35 -9.22 11.68 -3.78
C ASP A 35 -8.62 11.06 -2.51
N GLU A 36 -9.44 10.40 -1.72
CA GLU A 36 -8.99 9.71 -0.52
C GLU A 36 -8.14 8.51 -0.88
N ALA A 37 -8.51 7.79 -1.93
CA ALA A 37 -7.72 6.67 -2.42
C ALA A 37 -6.35 7.12 -2.90
N ALA A 38 -6.26 8.27 -3.54
CA ALA A 38 -4.97 8.83 -3.97
C ALA A 38 -4.08 9.13 -2.77
N ALA A 39 -4.64 9.70 -1.71
CA ALA A 39 -3.89 9.94 -0.48
C ALA A 39 -3.43 8.64 0.16
N ALA A 40 -4.30 7.63 0.17
CA ALA A 40 -3.96 6.30 0.69
C ALA A 40 -2.85 5.67 -0.14
N LEU A 41 -2.88 5.86 -1.46
CA LEU A 41 -1.85 5.34 -2.35
C LEU A 41 -0.48 5.96 -2.05
N ARG A 42 -0.45 7.24 -1.76
CA ARG A 42 0.79 7.92 -1.36
C ARG A 42 1.37 7.32 -0.09
N LEU A 43 0.52 7.07 0.90
CA LEU A 43 0.94 6.44 2.14
C LEU A 43 1.45 5.02 1.89
N LEU A 44 0.74 4.26 1.06
CA LEU A 44 1.15 2.92 0.67
C LEU A 44 2.50 2.93 -0.03
N SER A 45 2.67 3.83 -0.97
CA SER A 45 3.91 3.95 -1.72
C SER A 45 5.09 4.22 -0.78
N SER A 46 4.91 5.16 0.14
CA SER A 46 5.91 5.48 1.15
C SER A 46 6.21 4.29 2.04
N ALA A 47 5.16 3.58 2.47
CA ALA A 47 5.31 2.39 3.32
C ALA A 47 6.05 1.27 2.60
N PHE A 48 5.77 1.05 1.31
CA PHE A 48 6.48 0.06 0.52
C PHE A 48 7.94 0.44 0.34
N ASP A 49 8.24 1.70 0.10
CA ASP A 49 9.62 2.18 -0.02
C ASP A 49 10.40 1.92 1.26
N LYS A 50 9.80 2.20 2.40
CA LYS A 50 10.40 1.93 3.70
C LYS A 50 10.62 0.43 3.91
N ALA A 51 9.63 -0.39 3.52
CA ALA A 51 9.71 -1.82 3.64
C ALA A 51 10.82 -2.41 2.78
N VAL A 52 11.02 -1.87 1.58
CA VAL A 52 12.13 -2.27 0.71
C VAL A 52 13.46 -1.89 1.34
N LYS A 53 13.54 -0.70 1.90
CA LYS A 53 14.75 -0.21 2.54
C LYS A 53 15.15 -1.07 3.74
N THR A 54 14.19 -1.56 4.50
CA THR A 54 14.44 -2.43 5.65
C THR A 54 14.57 -3.91 5.28
N GLY A 55 14.33 -4.25 4.02
CA GLY A 55 14.45 -5.61 3.54
C GLY A 55 13.25 -6.51 3.79
N VAL A 56 12.13 -5.94 4.24
CA VAL A 56 10.90 -6.70 4.49
C VAL A 56 10.25 -7.14 3.18
N VAL A 57 10.33 -6.28 2.17
CA VAL A 57 9.72 -6.51 0.86
C VAL A 57 10.80 -6.35 -0.21
N ASN A 58 10.76 -7.20 -1.23
CA ASN A 58 11.67 -7.08 -2.37
C ASN A 58 11.25 -5.93 -3.26
N ARG A 59 12.24 -5.23 -3.83
CA ARG A 59 11.98 -4.09 -4.71
C ARG A 59 11.06 -4.46 -5.90
N PRO A 60 11.28 -5.55 -6.62
CA PRO A 60 10.39 -5.92 -7.72
C PRO A 60 8.95 -6.13 -7.26
N MET A 61 8.76 -6.75 -6.10
CA MET A 61 7.44 -6.96 -5.53
C MET A 61 6.77 -5.64 -5.18
N ALA A 62 7.51 -4.72 -4.55
CA ALA A 62 7.01 -3.41 -4.20
C ALA A 62 6.59 -2.62 -5.43
N ASN A 63 7.42 -2.63 -6.46
CA ASN A 63 7.11 -1.95 -7.73
C ASN A 63 5.86 -2.52 -8.39
N ARG A 64 5.72 -3.84 -8.38
CA ARG A 64 4.54 -4.51 -8.93
C ARG A 64 3.28 -4.10 -8.16
N LYS A 65 3.34 -4.09 -6.85
CA LYS A 65 2.23 -3.69 -6.00
C LYS A 65 1.85 -2.23 -6.24
N LYS A 66 2.82 -1.34 -6.27
CA LYS A 66 2.57 0.07 -6.55
C LYS A 66 1.89 0.26 -7.90
N SER A 67 2.36 -0.44 -8.91
CA SER A 67 1.80 -0.38 -10.24
C SER A 67 0.35 -0.83 -10.27
N ARG A 68 0.05 -1.95 -9.62
CA ARG A 68 -1.31 -2.47 -9.54
C ARG A 68 -2.24 -1.52 -8.81
N LEU A 69 -1.78 -0.97 -7.70
CA LEU A 69 -2.58 -0.04 -6.91
C LEU A 69 -2.84 1.24 -7.71
N SER A 70 -1.85 1.71 -8.44
CA SER A 70 -1.98 2.86 -9.31
C SER A 70 -3.02 2.64 -10.40
N LEU A 71 -2.99 1.45 -11.00
CA LEU A 71 -3.98 1.08 -12.02
C LEU A 71 -5.39 1.04 -11.43
N ARG A 72 -5.53 0.50 -10.23
CA ARG A 72 -6.81 0.49 -9.55
C ARG A 72 -7.33 1.89 -9.30
N LEU A 73 -6.45 2.78 -8.86
CA LEU A 73 -6.82 4.17 -8.63
C LEU A 73 -7.28 4.84 -9.92
N ASN A 74 -6.58 4.61 -11.01
CA ASN A 74 -6.95 5.17 -12.31
C ASN A 74 -8.27 4.61 -12.82
N ALA A 75 -8.60 3.39 -12.43
CA ALA A 75 -9.87 2.76 -12.82
C ALA A 75 -11.05 3.27 -12.01
N VAL A 76 -10.82 3.96 -10.90
CA VAL A 76 -11.89 4.50 -10.07
C VAL A 76 -12.56 5.65 -10.83
N LYS A 77 -13.87 5.55 -10.98
CA LYS A 77 -14.65 6.65 -11.55
C LYS A 77 -14.91 7.67 -10.44
N PRO A 78 -14.75 8.96 -10.73
CA PRO A 78 -15.09 9.98 -9.73
C PRO A 78 -16.53 9.83 -9.27
N ALA A 79 -16.76 10.00 -7.98
CA ALA A 79 -18.10 9.91 -7.43
C ALA A 79 -19.04 10.94 -8.01
N LYS A 80 -18.52 12.07 -8.42
CA LYS A 80 -19.30 13.08 -9.13
C LYS A 80 -19.20 12.83 -10.61
N PRO A 81 -20.30 12.62 -11.29
CA PRO A 81 -20.26 12.61 -12.74
C PRO A 81 -19.69 13.94 -13.21
N ALA A 82 -18.85 13.86 -14.20
CA ALA A 82 -18.19 15.04 -14.72
C ALA A 82 -19.18 15.91 -15.52
N ALA A 83 -20.36 15.99 -15.09
CA ALA A 83 -21.39 16.75 -15.79
C ALA A 83 -21.03 18.19 -15.85
#